data_d729db6b57a97f69976f5797b37fc932
#
_entry.id   d729db6b57a97f69976f5797b37fc932
#
_cell.length_a   1.000
_cell.length_b   1.000
_cell.length_c   1.000
_cell.angle_alpha   90.00
_cell.angle_beta   90.00
_cell.angle_gamma   90.00
#
_symmetry.space_group_name_H-M   'P 1'
#
loop_
_entity.id
_entity.type
_entity.pdbx_description
1 polymer ?
#
loop_
_entity_poly.entity_id
_entity_poly.type
_entity_poly.pdbx_seq_one_letter_code
_entity_poly.pdbx_strand_id
1 'polypeptide(L)'
;MKNIAIRTDASHQIGIGHVMRCLTLANELRKQNNATVFFVTRKAEGNAEEKIKDAGFEYVELDTGVDAPISYLNHGNWLRAPQLSDAEEFKSALNRRGVFYVDLVIVDHYGIDYLWHKQIKNFTKKIFVIDDLGDRLHDCDYLLDQTYSCKADKYKNLVSSECNQYLGTLYALLRPEFEGLQPVKVDENSLLVMFGGTDPDNLTLKVLNVIENMSYLDKINVVLSGSAKNLVEVSTYCQSRDLISLHISPNNIAKLMAESKLAIGAAGTTSWERCVAGLPTVAVIQAFNQREIASSLQKAGVISYIEANNIDDQLKDKVSEWLIALSKDNDYMEKCLDVCDGYGTNRVVSGILND
;
A
#
# COMPACT_ATOMS: atom_id res chain seq x y z
N MET A 1 -18.65 11.12 -14.22
CA MET A 1 -17.34 10.91 -14.89
C MET A 1 -17.43 9.66 -15.74
N LYS A 2 -17.00 9.71 -17.00
CA LYS A 2 -17.08 8.55 -17.92
C LYS A 2 -15.70 7.94 -18.17
N ASN A 3 -14.70 8.79 -18.39
CA ASN A 3 -13.33 8.37 -18.66
C ASN A 3 -12.38 8.83 -17.57
N ILE A 4 -11.65 7.90 -17.00
CA ILE A 4 -10.63 8.15 -15.97
C ILE A 4 -9.32 7.56 -16.43
N ALA A 5 -8.22 8.30 -16.32
CA ALA A 5 -6.89 7.78 -16.59
C ALA A 5 -6.05 7.80 -15.33
N ILE A 6 -5.30 6.72 -15.09
CA ILE A 6 -4.43 6.57 -13.92
C ILE A 6 -3.00 6.46 -14.41
N ARG A 7 -2.15 7.43 -14.04
CA ARG A 7 -0.70 7.39 -14.28
C ARG A 7 -0.02 6.83 -13.02
N THR A 8 0.44 5.59 -13.11
CA THR A 8 1.15 4.88 -12.05
C THR A 8 2.11 3.85 -12.64
N ASP A 9 3.16 3.49 -11.94
CA ASP A 9 4.12 2.48 -12.38
C ASP A 9 4.36 1.40 -11.32
N ALA A 10 4.80 0.23 -11.76
CA ALA A 10 5.35 -0.84 -10.94
C ALA A 10 6.62 -1.39 -11.59
N SER A 11 7.59 -1.76 -10.78
CA SER A 11 8.83 -2.43 -11.19
C SER A 11 9.45 -3.13 -10.00
N HIS A 12 10.53 -3.89 -10.23
CA HIS A 12 11.31 -4.45 -9.11
C HIS A 12 11.85 -3.38 -8.15
N GLN A 13 12.10 -2.16 -8.63
CA GLN A 13 12.58 -1.03 -7.83
C GLN A 13 11.45 -0.30 -7.11
N ILE A 14 10.32 -0.04 -7.79
CA ILE A 14 9.18 0.73 -7.27
C ILE A 14 8.33 -0.14 -6.35
N GLY A 15 8.27 -1.43 -6.62
CA GLY A 15 7.29 -2.33 -6.03
C GLY A 15 5.90 -2.20 -6.67
N ILE A 16 4.93 -2.95 -6.16
CA ILE A 16 3.58 -3.03 -6.72
C ILE A 16 2.55 -2.16 -5.95
N GLY A 17 2.94 -1.58 -4.82
CA GLY A 17 2.03 -0.90 -3.90
C GLY A 17 1.21 0.22 -4.52
N HIS A 18 1.83 1.06 -5.37
CA HIS A 18 1.16 2.14 -6.09
C HIS A 18 0.02 1.62 -6.98
N VAL A 19 0.31 0.62 -7.79
CA VAL A 19 -0.71 0.01 -8.67
C VAL A 19 -1.83 -0.63 -7.85
N MET A 20 -1.53 -1.30 -6.75
CA MET A 20 -2.54 -1.97 -5.92
C MET A 20 -3.51 -0.98 -5.27
N ARG A 21 -3.03 0.15 -4.73
CA ARG A 21 -3.92 1.18 -4.19
C ARG A 21 -4.73 1.89 -5.28
N CYS A 22 -4.14 2.09 -6.46
CA CYS A 22 -4.85 2.59 -7.64
C CYS A 22 -5.94 1.61 -8.12
N LEU A 23 -5.69 0.29 -8.12
CA LEU A 23 -6.69 -0.73 -8.45
C LEU A 23 -7.87 -0.70 -7.47
N THR A 24 -7.60 -0.52 -6.19
CA THR A 24 -8.64 -0.36 -5.16
C THR A 24 -9.53 0.85 -5.47
N LEU A 25 -8.93 2.00 -5.72
CA LEU A 25 -9.65 3.24 -6.06
C LEU A 25 -10.43 3.10 -7.37
N ALA A 26 -9.82 2.50 -8.40
CA ALA A 26 -10.44 2.27 -9.70
C ALA A 26 -11.67 1.34 -9.62
N ASN A 27 -11.59 0.28 -8.83
CA ASN A 27 -12.72 -0.63 -8.62
C ASN A 27 -13.91 0.09 -8.01
N GLU A 28 -13.68 0.93 -7.00
CA GLU A 28 -14.76 1.66 -6.36
C GLU A 28 -15.34 2.77 -7.27
N LEU A 29 -14.49 3.48 -8.01
CA LEU A 29 -14.93 4.44 -9.04
C LEU A 29 -15.79 3.77 -10.13
N ARG A 30 -15.39 2.58 -10.59
CA ARG A 30 -16.17 1.81 -11.57
C ARG A 30 -17.51 1.36 -10.99
N LYS A 31 -17.53 0.88 -9.75
CA LYS A 31 -18.73 0.41 -9.04
C LYS A 31 -19.75 1.53 -8.85
N GLN A 32 -19.30 2.72 -8.42
CA GLN A 32 -20.21 3.83 -8.11
C GLN A 32 -20.63 4.65 -9.34
N ASN A 33 -19.81 4.70 -10.40
CA ASN A 33 -20.04 5.63 -11.52
C ASN A 33 -19.99 4.96 -12.92
N ASN A 34 -19.83 3.65 -13.00
CA ASN A 34 -19.70 2.92 -14.27
C ASN A 34 -18.64 3.54 -15.21
N ALA A 35 -17.52 4.01 -14.65
CA ALA A 35 -16.47 4.69 -15.38
C ALA A 35 -15.61 3.69 -16.17
N THR A 36 -15.15 4.11 -17.36
CA THR A 36 -14.05 3.44 -18.05
C THR A 36 -12.74 3.95 -17.48
N VAL A 37 -11.90 3.05 -16.99
CA VAL A 37 -10.63 3.39 -16.35
C VAL A 37 -9.47 2.84 -17.16
N PHE A 38 -8.53 3.72 -17.51
CA PHE A 38 -7.31 3.43 -18.26
C PHE A 38 -6.11 3.52 -17.32
N PHE A 39 -5.40 2.41 -17.13
CA PHE A 39 -4.11 2.42 -16.43
C PHE A 39 -3.00 2.69 -17.44
N VAL A 40 -2.34 3.80 -17.30
CA VAL A 40 -1.24 4.23 -18.15
C VAL A 40 0.07 4.05 -17.40
N THR A 41 0.84 3.04 -17.80
CA THR A 41 2.05 2.61 -17.07
C THR A 41 3.23 2.53 -18.04
N ARG A 42 4.44 2.78 -17.52
CA ARG A 42 5.67 2.62 -18.31
C ARG A 42 6.16 1.17 -18.24
N LYS A 43 6.59 0.66 -19.38
CA LYS A 43 7.13 -0.69 -19.51
C LYS A 43 8.37 -0.88 -18.62
N ALA A 44 8.35 -1.88 -17.73
CA ALA A 44 9.45 -2.20 -16.83
C ALA A 44 9.42 -3.68 -16.44
N GLU A 45 10.57 -4.23 -16.02
CA GLU A 45 10.60 -5.53 -15.36
C GLU A 45 9.91 -5.47 -14.00
N GLY A 46 9.05 -6.46 -13.71
CA GLY A 46 8.23 -6.48 -12.50
C GLY A 46 7.03 -5.53 -12.55
N ASN A 47 6.57 -5.17 -13.76
CA ASN A 47 5.35 -4.37 -13.94
C ASN A 47 4.10 -5.13 -13.41
N ALA A 48 2.96 -4.46 -13.41
CA ALA A 48 1.70 -4.99 -12.90
C ALA A 48 0.65 -5.23 -14.00
N GLU A 49 1.08 -5.41 -15.25
CA GLU A 49 0.19 -5.57 -16.42
C GLU A 49 -0.87 -6.64 -16.20
N GLU A 50 -0.45 -7.86 -15.83
CA GLU A 50 -1.36 -8.99 -15.60
C GLU A 50 -2.42 -8.64 -14.56
N LYS A 51 -2.02 -8.06 -13.41
CA LYS A 51 -2.96 -7.69 -12.34
C LYS A 51 -3.98 -6.64 -12.77
N ILE A 52 -3.58 -5.68 -13.62
CA ILE A 52 -4.47 -4.66 -14.15
C ILE A 52 -5.48 -5.29 -15.10
N LYS A 53 -5.00 -6.16 -16.00
CA LYS A 53 -5.86 -6.88 -16.98
C LYS A 53 -6.80 -7.86 -16.30
N ASP A 54 -6.33 -8.62 -15.31
CA ASP A 54 -7.14 -9.56 -14.53
C ASP A 54 -8.25 -8.85 -13.73
N ALA A 55 -7.98 -7.61 -13.29
CA ALA A 55 -8.99 -6.76 -12.67
C ALA A 55 -10.01 -6.17 -13.69
N GLY A 56 -9.82 -6.44 -14.98
CA GLY A 56 -10.71 -6.00 -16.05
C GLY A 56 -10.62 -4.52 -16.39
N PHE A 57 -9.43 -3.93 -16.25
CA PHE A 57 -9.16 -2.54 -16.64
C PHE A 57 -8.36 -2.43 -17.95
N GLU A 58 -8.53 -1.30 -18.64
CA GLU A 58 -7.77 -0.99 -19.83
C GLU A 58 -6.30 -0.69 -19.47
N TYR A 59 -5.39 -1.50 -20.01
CA TYR A 59 -3.95 -1.31 -19.86
C TYR A 59 -3.39 -0.55 -21.06
N VAL A 60 -2.71 0.55 -20.80
CA VAL A 60 -2.07 1.42 -21.79
C VAL A 60 -0.59 1.51 -21.46
N GLU A 61 0.24 0.89 -22.30
CA GLU A 61 1.68 0.87 -22.11
C GLU A 61 2.34 2.10 -22.71
N LEU A 62 3.22 2.75 -21.96
CA LEU A 62 4.20 3.72 -22.44
C LEU A 62 5.51 3.01 -22.75
N ASP A 63 6.32 3.60 -23.64
CA ASP A 63 7.62 3.05 -24.03
C ASP A 63 8.54 2.81 -22.81
N THR A 64 9.55 1.96 -22.98
CA THR A 64 10.47 1.56 -21.90
C THR A 64 11.16 2.74 -21.20
N GLY A 65 11.30 3.87 -21.89
CA GLY A 65 11.96 5.07 -21.39
C GLY A 65 13.49 4.95 -21.40
N VAL A 66 14.13 5.87 -20.70
CA VAL A 66 15.61 5.94 -20.57
C VAL A 66 16.01 5.68 -19.12
N ASP A 67 17.18 5.08 -18.93
CA ASP A 67 17.74 4.91 -17.59
C ASP A 67 18.26 6.24 -17.06
N ALA A 68 17.95 6.49 -15.76
CA ALA A 68 18.41 7.65 -15.00
C ALA A 68 18.24 9.01 -15.72
N PRO A 69 17.00 9.43 -16.07
CA PRO A 69 16.78 10.78 -16.58
C PRO A 69 17.24 11.81 -15.53
N ILE A 70 17.78 12.93 -15.99
CA ILE A 70 18.13 14.05 -15.10
C ILE A 70 16.86 14.56 -14.44
N SER A 71 16.78 14.44 -13.14
CA SER A 71 15.64 14.92 -12.33
C SER A 71 16.15 15.57 -11.04
N TYR A 72 15.47 16.61 -10.60
CA TYR A 72 15.71 17.24 -9.30
C TYR A 72 14.90 16.60 -8.17
N LEU A 73 13.98 15.69 -8.51
CA LEU A 73 13.20 14.94 -7.53
C LEU A 73 13.98 13.73 -7.01
N ASN A 74 13.86 13.43 -5.73
CA ASN A 74 14.54 12.30 -5.09
C ASN A 74 14.24 10.96 -5.77
N HIS A 75 13.01 10.78 -6.27
CA HIS A 75 12.57 9.58 -6.97
C HIS A 75 12.30 9.83 -8.46
N GLY A 76 12.88 10.89 -9.02
CA GLY A 76 12.64 11.28 -10.41
C GLY A 76 13.10 10.25 -11.44
N ASN A 77 14.12 9.45 -11.11
CA ASN A 77 14.61 8.35 -11.93
C ASN A 77 13.58 7.20 -12.10
N TRP A 78 12.61 7.10 -11.21
CA TRP A 78 11.54 6.10 -11.32
C TRP A 78 10.67 6.33 -12.56
N LEU A 79 10.49 7.60 -12.97
CA LEU A 79 9.70 7.95 -14.15
C LEU A 79 10.32 7.47 -15.47
N ARG A 80 11.65 7.30 -15.51
CA ARG A 80 12.43 6.85 -16.69
C ARG A 80 12.22 7.70 -17.94
N ALA A 81 11.72 8.92 -17.79
CA ALA A 81 11.56 9.93 -18.83
C ALA A 81 11.58 11.32 -18.21
N PRO A 82 11.94 12.38 -18.95
CA PRO A 82 11.63 13.75 -18.54
C PRO A 82 10.13 13.92 -18.37
N GLN A 83 9.70 14.65 -17.33
CA GLN A 83 8.26 14.81 -17.01
C GLN A 83 7.43 15.34 -18.21
N LEU A 84 7.98 16.29 -18.98
CA LEU A 84 7.30 16.84 -20.15
C LEU A 84 7.10 15.78 -21.23
N SER A 85 8.11 14.95 -21.48
CA SER A 85 8.03 13.85 -22.45
C SER A 85 7.04 12.79 -22.00
N ASP A 86 7.05 12.42 -20.73
CA ASP A 86 6.10 11.45 -20.15
C ASP A 86 4.65 11.95 -20.27
N ALA A 87 4.39 13.24 -20.02
CA ALA A 87 3.06 13.84 -20.21
C ALA A 87 2.59 13.81 -21.65
N GLU A 88 3.47 14.06 -22.63
CA GLU A 88 3.13 13.98 -24.05
C GLU A 88 2.90 12.53 -24.50
N GLU A 89 3.72 11.58 -24.05
CA GLU A 89 3.51 10.16 -24.28
C GLU A 89 2.18 9.67 -23.70
N PHE A 90 1.85 10.09 -22.46
CA PHE A 90 0.59 9.79 -21.79
C PHE A 90 -0.61 10.23 -22.63
N LYS A 91 -0.65 11.48 -23.10
CA LYS A 91 -1.72 11.99 -23.96
C LYS A 91 -1.77 11.24 -25.29
N SER A 92 -0.62 11.04 -25.91
CA SER A 92 -0.53 10.36 -27.21
C SER A 92 -0.98 8.90 -27.14
N ALA A 93 -0.66 8.19 -26.06
CA ALA A 93 -1.06 6.81 -25.83
C ALA A 93 -2.59 6.69 -25.68
N LEU A 94 -3.23 7.59 -24.96
CA LEU A 94 -4.69 7.66 -24.83
C LEU A 94 -5.36 8.07 -26.14
N ASN A 95 -4.80 9.05 -26.87
CA ASN A 95 -5.30 9.47 -28.16
C ASN A 95 -5.33 8.31 -29.18
N ARG A 96 -4.31 7.45 -29.18
CA ARG A 96 -4.29 6.21 -30.01
C ARG A 96 -5.43 5.23 -29.69
N ARG A 97 -6.02 5.34 -28.48
CA ARG A 97 -7.20 4.57 -28.07
C ARG A 97 -8.51 5.33 -28.30
N GLY A 98 -8.49 6.47 -28.98
CA GLY A 98 -9.65 7.32 -29.24
C GLY A 98 -10.09 8.16 -28.04
N VAL A 99 -9.25 8.31 -27.01
CA VAL A 99 -9.53 9.09 -25.81
C VAL A 99 -8.76 10.41 -25.89
N PHE A 100 -9.45 11.48 -26.24
CA PHE A 100 -8.88 12.82 -26.45
C PHE A 100 -9.07 13.75 -25.25
N TYR A 101 -9.89 13.33 -24.29
CA TYR A 101 -10.18 14.04 -23.06
C TYR A 101 -10.69 13.08 -21.99
N VAL A 102 -10.30 13.30 -20.74
CA VAL A 102 -10.74 12.50 -19.59
C VAL A 102 -11.35 13.39 -18.51
N ASP A 103 -12.29 12.84 -17.73
CA ASP A 103 -12.93 13.58 -16.65
C ASP A 103 -12.00 13.71 -15.43
N LEU A 104 -11.13 12.72 -15.23
CA LEU A 104 -10.21 12.68 -14.09
C LEU A 104 -8.90 12.00 -14.50
N VAL A 105 -7.77 12.63 -14.16
CA VAL A 105 -6.47 11.98 -14.15
C VAL A 105 -6.06 11.74 -12.71
N ILE A 106 -5.78 10.49 -12.36
CA ILE A 106 -5.20 10.10 -11.08
C ILE A 106 -3.71 9.89 -11.29
N VAL A 107 -2.88 10.52 -10.44
CA VAL A 107 -1.42 10.41 -10.48
C VAL A 107 -0.92 9.82 -9.17
N ASP A 108 -0.30 8.66 -9.26
CA ASP A 108 0.35 7.99 -8.15
C ASP A 108 1.77 7.61 -8.54
N HIS A 109 2.68 8.60 -8.48
CA HIS A 109 4.07 8.43 -8.91
C HIS A 109 4.99 9.49 -8.31
N TYR A 110 6.02 9.09 -7.54
CA TYR A 110 6.93 10.02 -6.86
C TYR A 110 7.87 10.81 -7.79
N GLY A 111 8.05 10.38 -9.02
CA GLY A 111 8.81 11.12 -10.05
C GLY A 111 8.00 12.17 -10.82
N ILE A 112 6.77 12.47 -10.39
CA ILE A 112 5.86 13.44 -11.02
C ILE A 112 5.55 14.58 -10.06
N ASP A 113 5.56 15.82 -10.57
CA ASP A 113 5.18 17.02 -9.85
C ASP A 113 4.32 17.99 -10.69
N TYR A 114 4.22 19.24 -10.25
CA TYR A 114 3.41 20.27 -10.90
C TYR A 114 3.77 20.55 -12.37
N LEU A 115 5.00 20.27 -12.82
CA LEU A 115 5.38 20.46 -14.23
C LEU A 115 4.63 19.50 -15.14
N TRP A 116 4.52 18.26 -14.74
CA TRP A 116 3.75 17.25 -15.44
C TRP A 116 2.24 17.58 -15.43
N HIS A 117 1.72 17.96 -14.24
CA HIS A 117 0.31 18.32 -14.08
C HIS A 117 -0.11 19.45 -15.01
N LYS A 118 0.70 20.49 -15.15
CA LYS A 118 0.45 21.61 -16.07
C LYS A 118 0.33 21.16 -17.53
N GLN A 119 1.10 20.15 -17.96
CA GLN A 119 1.06 19.65 -19.34
C GLN A 119 -0.25 18.94 -19.69
N ILE A 120 -0.92 18.37 -18.70
CA ILE A 120 -2.16 17.62 -18.92
C ILE A 120 -3.44 18.40 -18.59
N LYS A 121 -3.33 19.64 -18.07
CA LYS A 121 -4.52 20.44 -17.67
C LYS A 121 -5.58 20.61 -18.75
N ASN A 122 -5.16 20.75 -20.01
CA ASN A 122 -6.09 20.88 -21.14
C ASN A 122 -6.62 19.51 -21.64
N PHE A 123 -6.12 18.41 -21.08
CA PHE A 123 -6.51 17.04 -21.43
C PHE A 123 -7.47 16.43 -20.42
N THR A 124 -7.63 17.06 -19.24
CA THR A 124 -8.50 16.54 -18.18
C THR A 124 -9.31 17.66 -17.51
N LYS A 125 -10.47 17.29 -16.95
CA LYS A 125 -11.27 18.20 -16.15
C LYS A 125 -10.69 18.38 -14.74
N LYS A 126 -10.21 17.30 -14.12
CA LYS A 126 -9.71 17.29 -12.74
C LYS A 126 -8.44 16.43 -12.64
N ILE A 127 -7.57 16.78 -11.69
CA ILE A 127 -6.36 16.03 -11.35
C ILE A 127 -6.44 15.62 -9.88
N PHE A 128 -6.27 14.31 -9.62
CA PHE A 128 -6.16 13.72 -8.29
C PHE A 128 -4.76 13.16 -8.09
N VAL A 129 -4.07 13.60 -7.06
CA VAL A 129 -2.71 13.14 -6.72
C VAL A 129 -2.76 12.26 -5.46
N ILE A 130 -2.10 11.12 -5.50
CA ILE A 130 -1.79 10.31 -4.33
C ILE A 130 -0.31 10.56 -4.01
N ASP A 131 -0.04 11.13 -2.84
CA ASP A 131 1.30 11.46 -2.36
C ASP A 131 1.38 11.28 -0.84
N ASP A 132 2.50 10.75 -0.36
CA ASP A 132 2.80 10.57 1.05
C ASP A 132 4.18 11.12 1.45
N LEU A 133 4.90 11.71 0.49
CA LEU A 133 6.21 12.33 0.75
C LEU A 133 6.08 13.78 1.25
N GLY A 134 5.24 14.60 0.62
CA GLY A 134 5.09 16.02 0.94
C GLY A 134 6.36 16.83 0.67
N ASP A 135 7.10 16.51 -0.39
CA ASP A 135 8.41 17.07 -0.71
C ASP A 135 8.45 17.88 -2.00
N ARG A 136 7.33 18.01 -2.72
CA ARG A 136 7.24 18.67 -4.02
C ARG A 136 5.91 19.35 -4.26
N LEU A 137 5.88 20.30 -5.20
CA LEU A 137 4.68 21.05 -5.59
C LEU A 137 3.74 20.17 -6.44
N HIS A 138 2.43 20.30 -6.20
CA HIS A 138 1.39 19.68 -7.00
C HIS A 138 0.40 20.73 -7.50
N ASP A 139 0.04 20.68 -8.78
CA ASP A 139 -1.02 21.47 -9.39
C ASP A 139 -2.21 20.54 -9.64
N CYS A 140 -3.00 20.30 -8.59
CA CYS A 140 -4.07 19.32 -8.57
C CYS A 140 -5.34 19.85 -7.87
N ASP A 141 -6.48 19.23 -8.16
CA ASP A 141 -7.77 19.53 -7.54
C ASP A 141 -7.97 18.74 -6.26
N TYR A 142 -7.40 17.52 -6.20
CA TYR A 142 -7.50 16.63 -5.04
C TYR A 142 -6.12 16.06 -4.71
N LEU A 143 -5.83 15.93 -3.41
CA LEU A 143 -4.63 15.28 -2.91
C LEU A 143 -4.99 14.29 -1.80
N LEU A 144 -4.47 13.07 -1.89
CA LEU A 144 -4.57 12.04 -0.86
C LEU A 144 -3.21 11.76 -0.25
N ASP A 145 -3.11 11.92 1.07
CA ASP A 145 -2.04 11.34 1.88
C ASP A 145 -2.65 10.43 2.95
N GLN A 146 -2.51 9.13 2.78
CA GLN A 146 -3.07 8.12 3.68
C GLN A 146 -2.18 7.78 4.89
N THR A 147 -1.17 8.61 5.19
CA THR A 147 -0.25 8.37 6.31
C THR A 147 -0.93 8.67 7.65
N TYR A 148 -0.80 7.76 8.61
CA TYR A 148 -1.29 7.97 9.96
C TYR A 148 -0.63 9.21 10.60
N SER A 149 -1.43 10.03 11.27
CA SER A 149 -0.99 11.31 11.87
C SER A 149 -0.43 12.32 10.87
N CYS A 150 -0.83 12.25 9.59
CA CYS A 150 -0.50 13.27 8.61
C CYS A 150 -0.95 14.65 9.13
N LYS A 151 -0.02 15.59 9.19
CA LYS A 151 -0.31 16.94 9.69
C LYS A 151 -1.06 17.74 8.64
N ALA A 152 -2.05 18.51 9.07
CA ALA A 152 -2.87 19.34 8.18
C ALA A 152 -2.06 20.41 7.42
N ASP A 153 -0.89 20.80 7.91
CA ASP A 153 -0.02 21.80 7.30
C ASP A 153 1.07 21.21 6.38
N LYS A 154 1.16 19.86 6.28
CA LYS A 154 2.19 19.17 5.46
C LYS A 154 2.20 19.65 4.01
N TYR A 155 1.03 19.93 3.45
CA TYR A 155 0.86 20.36 2.05
C TYR A 155 0.54 21.85 1.89
N LYS A 156 0.59 22.66 2.96
CA LYS A 156 0.16 24.06 2.98
C LYS A 156 0.73 24.93 1.85
N ASN A 157 1.98 24.69 1.47
CA ASN A 157 2.65 25.45 0.41
C ASN A 157 2.96 24.59 -0.83
N LEU A 158 2.46 23.37 -0.88
CA LEU A 158 2.74 22.41 -1.93
C LEU A 158 1.56 22.21 -2.88
N VAL A 159 0.36 22.64 -2.48
CA VAL A 159 -0.86 22.63 -3.29
C VAL A 159 -1.56 23.99 -3.24
N SER A 160 -2.51 24.22 -4.17
CA SER A 160 -3.41 25.37 -4.14
C SER A 160 -4.30 25.34 -2.88
N SER A 161 -4.72 26.53 -2.38
CA SER A 161 -5.74 26.65 -1.34
C SER A 161 -7.10 26.06 -1.72
N GLU A 162 -7.36 25.88 -3.02
CA GLU A 162 -8.59 25.30 -3.56
C GLU A 162 -8.50 23.75 -3.70
N CYS A 163 -7.33 23.17 -3.42
CA CYS A 163 -7.14 21.72 -3.47
C CYS A 163 -7.85 21.04 -2.30
N ASN A 164 -8.76 20.12 -2.60
CA ASN A 164 -9.39 19.27 -1.59
C ASN A 164 -8.41 18.20 -1.11
N GLN A 165 -8.07 18.21 0.18
CA GLN A 165 -7.06 17.34 0.76
C GLN A 165 -7.71 16.23 1.60
N TYR A 166 -7.40 14.97 1.30
CA TYR A 166 -7.77 13.79 2.06
C TYR A 166 -6.55 13.31 2.85
N LEU A 167 -6.46 13.68 4.13
CA LEU A 167 -5.27 13.45 4.95
C LEU A 167 -5.55 12.44 6.07
N GLY A 168 -4.66 11.46 6.19
CA GLY A 168 -4.72 10.45 7.24
C GLY A 168 -5.36 9.13 6.81
N THR A 169 -5.30 8.15 7.71
CA THR A 169 -5.74 6.78 7.49
C THR A 169 -7.25 6.61 7.35
N LEU A 170 -8.04 7.60 7.76
CA LEU A 170 -9.48 7.63 7.46
C LEU A 170 -9.79 7.65 5.96
N TYR A 171 -8.80 7.99 5.14
CA TYR A 171 -8.86 7.99 3.68
C TYR A 171 -7.98 6.90 3.04
N ALA A 172 -7.51 5.92 3.83
CA ALA A 172 -6.67 4.85 3.32
C ALA A 172 -7.39 4.01 2.26
N LEU A 173 -6.70 3.80 1.13
CA LEU A 173 -7.21 2.99 0.02
C LEU A 173 -6.99 1.51 0.31
N LEU A 174 -7.94 0.90 0.99
CA LEU A 174 -7.90 -0.51 1.34
C LEU A 174 -8.79 -1.33 0.42
N ARG A 175 -8.36 -2.59 0.20
CA ARG A 175 -9.10 -3.56 -0.61
C ARG A 175 -10.52 -3.77 -0.06
N PRO A 176 -11.50 -4.06 -0.93
CA PRO A 176 -12.91 -4.21 -0.51
C PRO A 176 -13.14 -5.25 0.60
N GLU A 177 -12.26 -6.25 0.70
CA GLU A 177 -12.35 -7.30 1.74
C GLU A 177 -12.14 -6.78 3.17
N PHE A 178 -11.60 -5.56 3.33
CA PHE A 178 -11.44 -4.88 4.62
C PHE A 178 -12.61 -3.97 4.97
N GLU A 179 -13.46 -3.63 4.02
CA GLU A 179 -14.63 -2.78 4.26
C GLU A 179 -15.64 -3.50 5.15
N GLY A 180 -15.94 -2.92 6.31
CA GLY A 180 -16.88 -3.50 7.26
C GLY A 180 -16.38 -4.80 7.93
N LEU A 181 -15.09 -5.12 7.79
CA LEU A 181 -14.50 -6.26 8.49
C LEU A 181 -14.69 -6.07 9.99
N GLN A 182 -15.28 -7.09 10.63
CA GLN A 182 -15.43 -7.08 12.07
C GLN A 182 -14.27 -7.85 12.69
N PRO A 183 -13.50 -7.23 13.60
CA PRO A 183 -12.48 -7.95 14.36
C PRO A 183 -13.08 -9.13 15.11
N VAL A 184 -12.37 -10.25 15.12
CA VAL A 184 -12.80 -11.49 15.77
C VAL A 184 -11.95 -11.72 17.02
N LYS A 185 -12.59 -12.12 18.11
CA LYS A 185 -11.83 -12.55 19.28
C LYS A 185 -11.15 -13.89 18.98
N VAL A 186 -9.82 -13.89 19.08
CA VAL A 186 -8.99 -15.07 18.84
C VAL A 186 -8.46 -15.55 20.19
N ASP A 187 -8.82 -16.77 20.60
CA ASP A 187 -8.45 -17.34 21.90
C ASP A 187 -7.10 -18.08 21.88
N GLU A 188 -6.67 -18.57 20.71
CA GLU A 188 -5.39 -19.24 20.50
C GLU A 188 -4.22 -18.25 20.31
N ASN A 189 -3.00 -18.67 20.68
CA ASN A 189 -1.78 -17.90 20.45
C ASN A 189 -1.30 -18.06 19.01
N SER A 190 -2.05 -17.47 18.06
CA SER A 190 -1.77 -17.55 16.64
C SER A 190 -1.02 -16.33 16.14
N LEU A 191 -0.01 -16.54 15.30
CA LEU A 191 0.77 -15.51 14.66
C LEU A 191 0.48 -15.42 13.16
N LEU A 192 0.52 -14.21 12.61
CA LEU A 192 0.58 -13.95 11.18
C LEU A 192 1.94 -13.37 10.82
N VAL A 193 2.72 -14.04 9.97
CA VAL A 193 4.00 -13.54 9.46
C VAL A 193 3.82 -13.09 8.02
N MET A 194 4.02 -11.77 7.74
CA MET A 194 3.81 -11.21 6.41
C MET A 194 4.69 -9.97 6.18
N PHE A 195 5.67 -10.08 5.27
CA PHE A 195 6.63 -9.02 4.92
C PHE A 195 6.38 -8.36 3.55
N GLY A 196 5.13 -8.41 3.06
CA GLY A 196 4.75 -7.83 1.76
C GLY A 196 4.98 -8.80 0.60
N GLY A 197 5.03 -8.24 -0.63
CA GLY A 197 4.99 -9.07 -1.84
C GLY A 197 6.30 -9.75 -2.22
N THR A 198 7.46 -9.17 -1.93
CA THR A 198 8.75 -9.64 -2.47
C THR A 198 9.70 -10.19 -1.42
N ASP A 199 9.63 -9.70 -0.17
CA ASP A 199 10.51 -10.07 0.95
C ASP A 199 11.98 -10.30 0.51
N PRO A 200 12.66 -9.28 -0.05
CA PRO A 200 13.95 -9.46 -0.73
C PRO A 200 15.07 -9.93 0.22
N ASP A 201 14.96 -9.60 1.50
CA ASP A 201 15.95 -9.93 2.53
C ASP A 201 15.60 -11.22 3.30
N ASN A 202 14.56 -11.96 2.84
CA ASN A 202 14.07 -13.20 3.45
C ASN A 202 13.82 -13.08 4.97
N LEU A 203 13.19 -11.96 5.38
CA LEU A 203 12.86 -11.74 6.79
C LEU A 203 11.82 -12.74 7.29
N THR A 204 10.98 -13.26 6.40
CA THR A 204 10.05 -14.35 6.71
C THR A 204 10.79 -15.52 7.33
N LEU A 205 11.81 -16.04 6.66
CA LEU A 205 12.57 -17.19 7.17
C LEU A 205 13.35 -16.85 8.44
N LYS A 206 13.95 -15.66 8.49
CA LYS A 206 14.67 -15.17 9.68
C LYS A 206 13.77 -15.11 10.90
N VAL A 207 12.57 -14.57 10.76
CA VAL A 207 11.55 -14.54 11.84
C VAL A 207 11.12 -15.94 12.24
N LEU A 208 10.82 -16.82 11.28
CA LEU A 208 10.40 -18.19 11.54
C LEU A 208 11.43 -18.95 12.37
N ASN A 209 12.72 -18.85 12.04
CA ASN A 209 13.82 -19.49 12.79
C ASN A 209 13.85 -19.03 14.27
N VAL A 210 13.47 -17.78 14.54
CA VAL A 210 13.46 -17.24 15.89
C VAL A 210 12.24 -17.72 16.68
N ILE A 211 11.04 -17.73 16.05
CA ILE A 211 9.78 -17.99 16.76
C ILE A 211 9.39 -19.47 16.83
N GLU A 212 9.95 -20.35 15.99
CA GLU A 212 9.54 -21.78 15.94
C GLU A 212 9.72 -22.52 17.27
N ASN A 213 10.65 -22.08 18.11
CA ASN A 213 10.93 -22.68 19.40
C ASN A 213 10.13 -22.07 20.58
N MET A 214 9.14 -21.22 20.27
CA MET A 214 8.25 -20.64 21.29
C MET A 214 7.11 -21.64 21.59
N SER A 215 7.26 -22.47 22.60
CA SER A 215 6.40 -23.62 22.90
C SER A 215 4.95 -23.29 23.26
N TYR A 216 4.61 -22.01 23.41
CA TYR A 216 3.26 -21.54 23.71
C TYR A 216 2.49 -21.03 22.48
N LEU A 217 3.08 -21.12 21.29
CA LEU A 217 2.36 -20.82 20.05
C LEU A 217 1.54 -22.01 19.60
N ASP A 218 0.30 -21.74 19.21
CA ASP A 218 -0.65 -22.77 18.74
C ASP A 218 -0.65 -22.86 17.20
N LYS A 219 -0.36 -21.72 16.51
CA LYS A 219 -0.40 -21.65 15.05
C LYS A 219 0.43 -20.49 14.51
N ILE A 220 1.09 -20.70 13.37
CA ILE A 220 1.80 -19.66 12.62
C ILE A 220 1.28 -19.67 11.19
N ASN A 221 0.56 -18.63 10.79
CA ASN A 221 0.19 -18.40 9.39
C ASN A 221 1.28 -17.58 8.72
N VAL A 222 1.82 -18.05 7.61
CA VAL A 222 2.82 -17.35 6.80
C VAL A 222 2.18 -16.95 5.48
N VAL A 223 2.23 -15.66 5.15
CA VAL A 223 1.73 -15.17 3.86
C VAL A 223 2.89 -14.71 3.02
N LEU A 224 3.02 -15.28 1.81
CA LEU A 224 4.08 -14.97 0.86
C LEU A 224 3.50 -14.82 -0.55
N SER A 225 4.09 -13.94 -1.36
CA SER A 225 3.72 -13.83 -2.78
C SER A 225 4.25 -15.03 -3.58
N GLY A 226 3.50 -15.47 -4.59
CA GLY A 226 3.98 -16.46 -5.56
C GLY A 226 5.22 -16.00 -6.37
N SER A 227 5.47 -14.69 -6.40
CA SER A 227 6.67 -14.09 -7.05
C SER A 227 7.82 -13.81 -6.08
N ALA A 228 7.73 -14.21 -4.81
CA ALA A 228 8.79 -13.99 -3.85
C ALA A 228 10.04 -14.82 -4.21
N LYS A 229 11.21 -14.19 -4.18
CA LYS A 229 12.50 -14.84 -4.54
C LYS A 229 12.80 -16.07 -3.68
N ASN A 230 12.38 -16.03 -2.41
CA ASN A 230 12.70 -17.04 -1.41
C ASN A 230 11.56 -18.05 -1.22
N LEU A 231 10.57 -18.10 -2.15
CA LEU A 231 9.38 -18.96 -2.04
C LEU A 231 9.74 -20.43 -1.81
N VAL A 232 10.68 -20.97 -2.58
CA VAL A 232 11.09 -22.39 -2.49
C VAL A 232 11.68 -22.70 -1.12
N GLU A 233 12.56 -21.84 -0.63
CA GLU A 233 13.23 -22.02 0.66
C GLU A 233 12.23 -21.95 1.82
N VAL A 234 11.37 -20.95 1.83
CA VAL A 234 10.32 -20.80 2.86
C VAL A 234 9.31 -21.94 2.79
N SER A 235 8.93 -22.38 1.59
CA SER A 235 8.01 -23.52 1.42
C SER A 235 8.60 -24.81 1.99
N THR A 236 9.87 -25.08 1.71
CA THR A 236 10.58 -26.27 2.23
C THR A 236 10.66 -26.21 3.76
N TYR A 237 10.93 -25.05 4.31
CA TYR A 237 10.96 -24.84 5.76
C TYR A 237 9.58 -25.10 6.42
N CYS A 238 8.51 -24.58 5.84
CA CYS A 238 7.15 -24.73 6.37
C CYS A 238 6.64 -26.17 6.30
N GLN A 239 6.92 -26.91 5.20
CA GLN A 239 6.41 -28.26 4.96
C GLN A 239 6.76 -29.29 6.04
N SER A 240 7.84 -29.09 6.77
CA SER A 240 8.33 -29.99 7.81
C SER A 240 7.83 -29.64 9.22
N ARG A 241 6.87 -28.70 9.34
CA ARG A 241 6.43 -28.12 10.63
C ARG A 241 4.91 -27.99 10.70
N ASP A 242 4.27 -28.85 11.46
CA ASP A 242 2.79 -28.88 11.59
C ASP A 242 2.20 -27.58 12.15
N LEU A 243 2.98 -26.83 12.92
CA LEU A 243 2.59 -25.54 13.49
C LEU A 243 2.43 -24.44 12.44
N ILE A 244 3.08 -24.57 11.28
CA ILE A 244 3.19 -23.51 10.27
C ILE A 244 2.31 -23.81 9.07
N SER A 245 1.43 -22.87 8.74
CA SER A 245 0.60 -22.89 7.54
C SER A 245 1.07 -21.83 6.55
N LEU A 246 1.58 -22.26 5.38
CA LEU A 246 2.00 -21.34 4.32
C LEU A 246 0.84 -21.05 3.35
N HIS A 247 0.57 -19.77 3.15
CA HIS A 247 -0.44 -19.25 2.22
C HIS A 247 0.26 -18.47 1.09
N ILE A 248 0.20 -19.01 -0.13
CA ILE A 248 0.85 -18.39 -1.30
C ILE A 248 -0.18 -17.55 -2.06
N SER A 249 0.04 -16.23 -2.13
CA SER A 249 -0.87 -15.26 -2.78
C SER A 249 -2.36 -15.49 -2.44
N PRO A 250 -2.75 -15.61 -1.16
CA PRO A 250 -4.12 -15.94 -0.79
C PRO A 250 -5.09 -14.79 -1.15
N ASN A 251 -6.33 -15.15 -1.46
CA ASN A 251 -7.40 -14.20 -1.76
C ASN A 251 -8.22 -13.79 -0.52
N ASN A 252 -7.86 -14.31 0.66
CA ASN A 252 -8.59 -14.12 1.91
C ASN A 252 -7.70 -13.52 3.02
N ILE A 253 -6.86 -12.55 2.66
CA ILE A 253 -5.88 -11.95 3.61
C ILE A 253 -6.59 -11.28 4.79
N ALA A 254 -7.70 -10.58 4.55
CA ALA A 254 -8.48 -9.94 5.61
C ALA A 254 -8.94 -10.96 6.66
N LYS A 255 -9.40 -12.14 6.22
CA LYS A 255 -9.78 -13.24 7.11
C LYS A 255 -8.58 -13.77 7.90
N LEU A 256 -7.44 -14.02 7.24
CA LEU A 256 -6.21 -14.48 7.92
C LEU A 256 -5.74 -13.48 8.98
N MET A 257 -5.86 -12.17 8.68
CA MET A 257 -5.55 -11.12 9.65
C MET A 257 -6.53 -11.12 10.82
N ALA A 258 -7.84 -11.18 10.56
CA ALA A 258 -8.86 -11.18 11.61
C ALA A 258 -8.81 -12.43 12.52
N GLU A 259 -8.36 -13.58 12.00
CA GLU A 259 -8.22 -14.85 12.72
C GLU A 259 -6.85 -15.04 13.40
N SER A 260 -5.98 -14.03 13.38
CA SER A 260 -4.67 -14.08 14.01
C SER A 260 -4.62 -13.20 15.27
N LYS A 261 -3.89 -13.65 16.30
CA LYS A 261 -3.76 -12.94 17.59
C LYS A 261 -2.78 -11.78 17.52
N LEU A 262 -1.68 -11.97 16.79
CA LEU A 262 -0.58 -11.01 16.65
C LEU A 262 0.06 -11.15 15.28
N ALA A 263 0.45 -10.04 14.66
CA ALA A 263 1.22 -10.06 13.42
C ALA A 263 2.70 -9.77 13.65
N ILE A 264 3.54 -10.30 12.74
CA ILE A 264 4.94 -9.90 12.56
C ILE A 264 5.11 -9.52 11.10
N GLY A 265 5.58 -8.30 10.82
CA GLY A 265 5.73 -7.86 9.43
C GLY A 265 6.30 -6.46 9.27
N ALA A 266 6.37 -5.95 8.04
CA ALA A 266 6.89 -4.63 7.75
C ALA A 266 5.92 -3.50 8.19
N ALA A 267 6.48 -2.33 8.52
CA ALA A 267 5.71 -1.11 8.81
C ALA A 267 5.41 -0.34 7.51
N GLY A 268 4.56 -0.91 6.65
CA GLY A 268 4.12 -0.30 5.39
C GLY A 268 2.60 -0.11 5.35
N THR A 269 2.02 0.06 4.15
CA THR A 269 0.58 0.24 3.94
C THR A 269 -0.29 -0.89 4.47
N THR A 270 0.24 -2.11 4.56
CA THR A 270 -0.43 -3.24 5.22
C THR A 270 -0.66 -3.02 6.71
N SER A 271 -0.05 -2.02 7.32
CA SER A 271 -0.34 -1.64 8.72
C SER A 271 -1.78 -1.16 8.88
N TRP A 272 -2.33 -0.46 7.88
CA TRP A 272 -3.73 -0.03 7.89
C TRP A 272 -4.69 -1.21 7.79
N GLU A 273 -4.37 -2.20 6.95
CA GLU A 273 -5.13 -3.45 6.82
C GLU A 273 -5.15 -4.22 8.15
N ARG A 274 -4.01 -4.32 8.84
CA ARG A 274 -3.92 -4.95 10.16
C ARG A 274 -4.71 -4.17 11.21
N CYS A 275 -4.71 -2.84 11.17
CA CYS A 275 -5.53 -2.04 12.07
C CYS A 275 -7.03 -2.30 11.87
N VAL A 276 -7.52 -2.35 10.63
CA VAL A 276 -8.93 -2.69 10.36
C VAL A 276 -9.28 -4.09 10.86
N ALA A 277 -8.34 -5.04 10.77
CA ALA A 277 -8.53 -6.39 11.30
C ALA A 277 -8.42 -6.47 12.85
N GLY A 278 -8.14 -5.36 13.53
CA GLY A 278 -7.91 -5.34 14.98
C GLY A 278 -6.66 -6.13 15.39
N LEU A 279 -5.65 -6.22 14.53
CA LEU A 279 -4.49 -7.10 14.65
C LEU A 279 -3.23 -6.31 15.07
N PRO A 280 -2.84 -6.34 16.36
CA PRO A 280 -1.58 -5.77 16.83
C PRO A 280 -0.37 -6.37 16.11
N THR A 281 0.73 -5.63 16.07
CA THR A 281 1.87 -6.04 15.25
C THR A 281 3.21 -5.80 15.95
N VAL A 282 4.11 -6.77 15.87
CA VAL A 282 5.55 -6.53 16.01
C VAL A 282 6.09 -6.17 14.62
N ALA A 283 6.34 -4.89 14.40
CA ALA A 283 6.83 -4.41 13.12
C ALA A 283 8.36 -4.53 13.03
N VAL A 284 8.86 -4.99 11.87
CA VAL A 284 10.27 -5.04 11.58
C VAL A 284 10.61 -3.95 10.57
N ILE A 285 11.49 -3.03 10.96
CA ILE A 285 11.90 -1.91 10.13
C ILE A 285 12.96 -2.37 9.14
N GLN A 286 12.67 -2.22 7.84
CA GLN A 286 13.54 -2.57 6.73
C GLN A 286 14.16 -1.33 6.05
N ALA A 287 13.44 -0.18 6.10
CA ALA A 287 13.82 1.03 5.41
C ALA A 287 13.55 2.28 6.27
N PHE A 288 14.32 3.32 6.04
CA PHE A 288 14.26 4.56 6.83
C PHE A 288 12.87 5.20 6.86
N ASN A 289 12.17 5.21 5.74
CA ASN A 289 10.81 5.78 5.61
C ASN A 289 9.75 5.03 6.45
N GLN A 290 10.01 3.80 6.87
CA GLN A 290 9.11 3.04 7.74
C GLN A 290 9.17 3.48 9.21
N ARG A 291 10.23 4.15 9.64
CA ARG A 291 10.44 4.53 11.04
C ARG A 291 9.41 5.54 11.56
N GLU A 292 9.05 6.52 10.74
CA GLU A 292 8.06 7.53 11.12
C GLU A 292 6.68 6.89 11.33
N ILE A 293 6.26 6.05 10.38
CA ILE A 293 5.00 5.28 10.48
C ILE A 293 5.02 4.40 11.73
N ALA A 294 6.09 3.61 11.94
CA ALA A 294 6.22 2.73 13.08
C ALA A 294 6.20 3.49 14.42
N SER A 295 6.92 4.61 14.52
CA SER A 295 6.92 5.46 15.71
C SER A 295 5.53 6.01 16.02
N SER A 296 4.79 6.47 15.01
CA SER A 296 3.44 7.00 15.18
C SER A 296 2.45 5.92 15.62
N LEU A 297 2.52 4.73 15.03
CA LEU A 297 1.67 3.59 15.40
C LEU A 297 2.03 3.01 16.78
N GLN A 298 3.30 3.04 17.17
CA GLN A 298 3.70 2.66 18.53
C GLN A 298 3.13 3.63 19.57
N LYS A 299 3.12 4.94 19.28
CA LYS A 299 2.47 5.94 20.16
C LYS A 299 0.96 5.73 20.26
N ALA A 300 0.31 5.24 19.20
CA ALA A 300 -1.09 4.84 19.21
C ALA A 300 -1.32 3.53 19.99
N GLY A 301 -0.27 2.81 20.37
CA GLY A 301 -0.35 1.57 21.14
C GLY A 301 -0.80 0.34 20.33
N VAL A 302 -0.72 0.40 19.01
CA VAL A 302 -1.17 -0.69 18.11
C VAL A 302 -0.03 -1.55 17.56
N ILE A 303 1.22 -1.08 17.66
CA ILE A 303 2.41 -1.86 17.32
C ILE A 303 3.52 -1.69 18.36
N SER A 304 4.46 -2.63 18.38
CA SER A 304 5.86 -2.38 18.75
C SER A 304 6.73 -2.57 17.51
N TYR A 305 7.94 -2.02 17.51
CA TYR A 305 8.84 -2.26 16.39
C TYR A 305 10.25 -2.58 16.83
N ILE A 306 10.96 -3.30 15.94
CA ILE A 306 12.36 -3.64 16.06
C ILE A 306 13.07 -3.36 14.72
N GLU A 307 14.36 -3.11 14.76
CA GLU A 307 15.19 -3.06 13.54
C GLU A 307 15.46 -4.48 13.03
N ALA A 308 15.58 -4.65 11.72
CA ALA A 308 15.82 -5.97 11.09
C ALA A 308 17.08 -6.67 11.61
N ASN A 309 18.11 -5.89 12.03
CA ASN A 309 19.33 -6.43 12.62
C ASN A 309 19.16 -6.95 14.04
N ASN A 310 18.06 -6.61 14.73
CA ASN A 310 17.80 -6.97 16.12
C ASN A 310 16.76 -8.09 16.25
N ILE A 311 16.37 -8.75 15.15
CA ILE A 311 15.36 -9.81 15.17
C ILE A 311 15.78 -10.92 16.15
N ASP A 312 17.01 -11.39 16.09
CA ASP A 312 17.51 -12.52 16.88
C ASP A 312 17.47 -12.21 18.39
N ASP A 313 17.73 -10.95 18.76
CA ASP A 313 17.84 -10.52 20.16
C ASP A 313 16.52 -10.06 20.79
N GLN A 314 15.63 -9.45 20.00
CA GLN A 314 14.48 -8.72 20.56
C GLN A 314 13.12 -9.32 20.20
N LEU A 315 13.02 -10.11 19.12
CA LEU A 315 11.72 -10.54 18.60
C LEU A 315 10.94 -11.41 19.60
N LYS A 316 11.60 -12.38 20.24
CA LYS A 316 10.94 -13.27 21.20
C LYS A 316 10.33 -12.51 22.37
N ASP A 317 11.08 -11.56 22.91
CA ASP A 317 10.61 -10.75 24.04
C ASP A 317 9.41 -9.91 23.62
N LYS A 318 9.46 -9.26 22.43
CA LYS A 318 8.35 -8.46 21.92
C LYS A 318 7.08 -9.27 21.64
N VAL A 319 7.23 -10.47 21.09
CA VAL A 319 6.09 -11.38 20.87
C VAL A 319 5.49 -11.80 22.22
N SER A 320 6.33 -12.19 23.18
CA SER A 320 5.88 -12.59 24.54
C SER A 320 5.17 -11.45 25.26
N GLU A 321 5.75 -10.24 25.25
CA GLU A 321 5.14 -9.02 25.84
C GLU A 321 3.73 -8.79 25.28
N TRP A 322 3.56 -8.87 23.93
CA TRP A 322 2.28 -8.68 23.29
C TRP A 322 1.27 -9.75 23.65
N LEU A 323 1.62 -11.04 23.57
CA LEU A 323 0.69 -12.13 23.88
C LEU A 323 0.22 -12.07 25.34
N ILE A 324 1.12 -11.72 26.28
CA ILE A 324 0.75 -11.49 27.68
C ILE A 324 -0.19 -10.28 27.82
N ALA A 325 0.08 -9.17 27.13
CA ALA A 325 -0.77 -7.99 27.16
C ALA A 325 -2.17 -8.30 26.61
N LEU A 326 -2.25 -8.96 25.45
CA LEU A 326 -3.49 -9.35 24.78
C LEU A 326 -4.33 -10.39 25.53
N SER A 327 -3.74 -11.12 26.48
CA SER A 327 -4.49 -12.00 27.37
C SER A 327 -5.22 -11.27 28.51
N LYS A 328 -4.80 -10.03 28.81
CA LYS A 328 -5.29 -9.23 29.95
C LYS A 328 -6.21 -8.08 29.54
N ASP A 329 -6.07 -7.58 28.30
CA ASP A 329 -6.73 -6.37 27.84
C ASP A 329 -7.37 -6.62 26.46
N ASN A 330 -8.65 -6.25 26.32
CA ASN A 330 -9.41 -6.37 25.07
C ASN A 330 -9.47 -5.06 24.25
N ASP A 331 -8.89 -3.96 24.75
CA ASP A 331 -9.04 -2.62 24.14
C ASP A 331 -8.17 -2.40 22.90
N TYR A 332 -7.30 -3.36 22.55
CA TYR A 332 -6.43 -3.22 21.36
C TYR A 332 -7.18 -3.17 20.05
N MET A 333 -8.30 -3.89 19.95
CA MET A 333 -9.15 -3.83 18.76
C MET A 333 -9.67 -2.41 18.53
N GLU A 334 -10.15 -1.76 19.60
CA GLU A 334 -10.66 -0.40 19.54
C GLU A 334 -9.56 0.59 19.15
N LYS A 335 -8.39 0.50 19.75
CA LYS A 335 -7.21 1.30 19.38
C LYS A 335 -6.80 1.11 17.91
N CYS A 336 -6.87 -0.10 17.39
CA CYS A 336 -6.59 -0.39 15.98
C CYS A 336 -7.62 0.28 15.06
N LEU A 337 -8.92 0.19 15.38
CA LEU A 337 -9.99 0.82 14.61
C LEU A 337 -9.97 2.34 14.68
N ASP A 338 -9.49 2.93 15.77
CA ASP A 338 -9.23 4.37 15.88
C ASP A 338 -8.12 4.85 14.92
N VAL A 339 -7.17 3.97 14.58
CA VAL A 339 -6.14 4.26 13.59
C VAL A 339 -6.70 4.19 12.17
N CYS A 340 -7.47 3.15 11.83
CA CYS A 340 -8.03 2.95 10.49
C CYS A 340 -9.31 2.10 10.56
N ASP A 341 -10.39 2.62 10.00
CA ASP A 341 -11.73 2.01 10.06
C ASP A 341 -12.16 1.26 8.78
N GLY A 342 -11.32 1.27 7.73
CA GLY A 342 -11.57 0.53 6.49
C GLY A 342 -12.46 1.20 5.45
N TYR A 343 -13.07 2.35 5.74
CA TYR A 343 -14.00 3.04 4.83
C TYR A 343 -13.37 4.15 3.99
N GLY A 344 -12.03 4.25 3.98
CA GLY A 344 -11.30 5.34 3.33
C GLY A 344 -11.56 5.45 1.83
N THR A 345 -11.57 4.32 1.11
CA THR A 345 -11.83 4.27 -0.33
C THR A 345 -13.19 4.87 -0.68
N ASN A 346 -14.24 4.50 0.06
CA ASN A 346 -15.57 5.04 -0.14
C ASN A 346 -15.64 6.55 0.12
N ARG A 347 -14.97 7.04 1.18
CA ARG A 347 -14.93 8.49 1.49
C ARG A 347 -14.26 9.27 0.38
N VAL A 348 -13.12 8.79 -0.13
CA VAL A 348 -12.39 9.43 -1.22
C VAL A 348 -13.25 9.48 -2.49
N VAL A 349 -13.82 8.34 -2.90
CA VAL A 349 -14.64 8.27 -4.12
C VAL A 349 -15.88 9.14 -4.01
N SER A 350 -16.60 9.09 -2.88
CA SER A 350 -17.77 9.95 -2.64
C SER A 350 -17.40 11.44 -2.68
N GLY A 351 -16.25 11.82 -2.13
CA GLY A 351 -15.77 13.20 -2.19
C GLY A 351 -15.47 13.67 -3.63
N ILE A 352 -14.85 12.82 -4.45
CA ILE A 352 -14.54 13.13 -5.85
C ILE A 352 -15.82 13.22 -6.71
N LEU A 353 -16.82 12.37 -6.46
CA LEU A 353 -18.03 12.29 -7.29
C LEU A 353 -19.06 13.38 -6.98
N ASN A 354 -19.04 13.93 -5.77
CA ASN A 354 -19.97 14.97 -5.32
C ASN A 354 -19.50 16.41 -5.64
N ASP A 355 -18.26 16.58 -6.18
CA ASP A 355 -17.63 17.86 -6.56
C ASP A 355 -17.72 18.07 -8.08
#